data_3a27638d4f1554f213b6acbb6f1bcd58
#
_entry.id   3a27638d4f1554f213b6acbb6f1bcd58
#
_cell.length_a   1.000
_cell.length_b   1.000
_cell.length_c   1.000
_cell.angle_alpha   90.00
_cell.angle_beta   90.00
_cell.angle_gamma   90.00
#
_symmetry.space_group_name_H-M   'P 1'
#
loop_
_entity.id
_entity.type
_entity.pdbx_description
1 polymer ?
#
loop_
_entity_poly.entity_id
_entity_poly.type
_entity_poly.pdbx_seq_one_letter_code
_entity_poly.pdbx_strand_id
1 'polypeptide(L)'
;MQSKTGIHYTYEKRGAKTLCVMLSGTNYTYDKPLMYYGSMLMKEKNIDTVQVHYEYDDAFFTQATATITERITADVSSVIDEVLEAGQYERILFYGKSIGTLPLSYAYVTAQWDVEVAFIILTPLLQFEGFTEGLLASDKPMFVVIGTEDG
;
A
#
# COMPACT_ATOMS: atom_id res chain seq x y z
N MET A 1 -5.94 15.73 1.78
CA MET A 1 -6.87 15.55 0.66
C MET A 1 -7.80 14.39 0.94
N GLN A 2 -8.88 14.31 0.22
CA GLN A 2 -9.89 13.26 0.45
C GLN A 2 -10.37 12.74 -0.89
N SER A 3 -10.43 11.40 -1.05
CA SER A 3 -10.93 10.79 -2.28
C SER A 3 -12.43 10.98 -2.45
N LYS A 4 -12.95 10.68 -3.64
CA LYS A 4 -14.39 10.74 -3.93
C LYS A 4 -15.21 9.85 -3.01
N THR A 5 -14.61 8.79 -2.47
CA THR A 5 -15.27 7.88 -1.52
C THR A 5 -15.01 8.24 -0.07
N GLY A 6 -14.36 9.37 0.20
CA GLY A 6 -14.16 9.89 1.55
C GLY A 6 -12.89 9.43 2.25
N ILE A 7 -11.98 8.76 1.56
CA ILE A 7 -10.73 8.30 2.17
C ILE A 7 -9.70 9.43 2.16
N HIS A 8 -9.15 9.75 3.33
CA HIS A 8 -8.13 10.78 3.45
C HIS A 8 -6.78 10.29 2.97
N TYR A 9 -6.03 11.16 2.32
CA TYR A 9 -4.66 10.86 1.91
C TYR A 9 -3.81 12.11 1.86
N THR A 10 -2.49 11.93 1.99
CA THR A 10 -1.51 12.99 1.86
C THR A 10 -0.71 12.73 0.59
N TYR A 11 -0.77 13.65 -0.36
CA TYR A 11 -0.07 13.52 -1.63
C TYR A 11 0.99 14.60 -1.72
N GLU A 12 2.25 14.18 -1.79
CA GLU A 12 3.39 15.10 -1.97
C GLU A 12 3.92 14.94 -3.38
N LYS A 13 3.64 15.94 -4.22
CA LYS A 13 4.01 15.96 -5.62
C LYS A 13 5.28 16.79 -5.80
N ARG A 14 6.32 16.17 -6.38
CA ARG A 14 7.63 16.78 -6.62
C ARG A 14 7.99 16.86 -8.09
N GLY A 15 7.06 16.49 -8.97
CA GLY A 15 7.32 16.42 -10.41
C GLY A 15 8.11 15.19 -10.81
N ALA A 16 8.07 14.14 -9.98
CA ALA A 16 8.80 12.90 -10.26
C ALA A 16 8.07 12.02 -11.27
N LYS A 17 8.80 11.08 -11.85
CA LYS A 17 8.25 10.05 -12.73
C LYS A 17 7.89 8.79 -11.98
N THR A 18 8.28 8.69 -10.73
CA THR A 18 7.99 7.56 -9.84
C THR A 18 7.07 8.03 -8.71
N LEU A 19 6.02 7.26 -8.48
CA LEU A 19 5.10 7.46 -7.35
C LEU A 19 5.30 6.33 -6.36
N CYS A 20 5.44 6.64 -5.08
CA CYS A 20 5.41 5.65 -4.01
C CYS A 20 4.05 5.71 -3.32
N VAL A 21 3.32 4.61 -3.37
CA VAL A 21 2.05 4.45 -2.65
C VAL A 21 2.36 3.81 -1.31
N MET A 22 2.13 4.55 -0.23
CA MET A 22 2.44 4.11 1.13
C MET A 22 1.17 3.70 1.87
N LEU A 23 1.19 2.50 2.42
CA LEU A 23 0.05 1.89 3.10
C LEU A 23 0.49 1.45 4.50
N SER A 24 0.03 2.16 5.52
CA SER A 24 0.43 1.93 6.90
C SER A 24 -0.25 0.71 7.52
N GLY A 25 0.26 0.28 8.67
CA GLY A 25 -0.32 -0.82 9.43
C GLY A 25 -1.33 -0.36 10.47
N THR A 26 -2.01 -1.31 11.09
CA THR A 26 -2.90 -1.06 12.22
C THR A 26 -2.08 -0.52 13.38
N ASN A 27 -2.47 0.64 13.93
CA ASN A 27 -1.74 1.31 15.00
C ASN A 27 -0.24 1.54 14.67
N TYR A 28 0.10 1.51 13.38
CA TYR A 28 1.44 1.77 12.91
C TYR A 28 1.36 2.82 11.80
N THR A 29 1.26 4.06 12.23
CA THR A 29 1.05 5.21 11.35
C THR A 29 2.35 5.72 10.73
N TYR A 30 2.26 6.77 9.92
CA TYR A 30 3.40 7.27 9.14
C TYR A 30 4.48 7.95 9.98
N ASP A 31 4.21 8.20 11.26
CA ASP A 31 5.20 8.72 12.22
C ASP A 31 6.04 7.61 12.87
N LYS A 32 5.68 6.34 12.67
CA LYS A 32 6.44 5.21 13.21
C LYS A 32 7.67 4.91 12.33
N PRO A 33 8.73 4.29 12.91
CA PRO A 33 10.04 4.24 12.26
C PRO A 33 10.06 3.73 10.82
N LEU A 34 9.48 2.58 10.53
CA LEU A 34 9.53 2.03 9.16
C LEU A 34 8.83 2.90 8.14
N MET A 35 7.69 3.49 8.53
CA MET A 35 6.93 4.36 7.64
C MET A 35 7.57 5.74 7.54
N TYR A 36 8.05 6.28 8.66
CA TYR A 36 8.69 7.59 8.69
C TYR A 36 9.99 7.59 7.87
N TYR A 37 10.89 6.65 8.10
CA TYR A 37 12.15 6.59 7.37
C TYR A 37 11.95 6.22 5.91
N GLY A 38 10.96 5.38 5.60
CA GLY A 38 10.58 5.11 4.22
C GLY A 38 10.15 6.37 3.50
N SER A 39 9.33 7.18 4.14
CA SER A 39 8.87 8.46 3.62
C SER A 39 10.03 9.44 3.40
N MET A 40 10.97 9.51 4.36
CA MET A 40 12.16 10.33 4.25
C MET A 40 13.06 9.90 3.10
N LEU A 41 13.20 8.59 2.91
CA LEU A 41 13.99 8.04 1.81
C LEU A 41 13.39 8.44 0.45
N MET A 42 12.06 8.34 0.32
CA MET A 42 11.39 8.74 -0.92
C MET A 42 11.57 10.22 -1.21
N LYS A 43 11.49 11.05 -0.19
CA LYS A 43 11.75 12.49 -0.31
C LYS A 43 13.18 12.75 -0.76
N GLU A 44 14.14 12.07 -0.16
CA GLU A 44 15.56 12.20 -0.50
C GLU A 44 15.84 11.79 -1.95
N LYS A 45 15.15 10.75 -2.42
CA LYS A 45 15.26 10.25 -3.80
C LYS A 45 14.42 11.05 -4.80
N ASN A 46 13.74 12.08 -4.34
CA ASN A 46 12.85 12.91 -5.15
C ASN A 46 11.73 12.11 -5.82
N ILE A 47 11.11 11.23 -5.06
CA ILE A 47 9.98 10.41 -5.49
C ILE A 47 8.70 11.00 -4.93
N ASP A 48 7.66 11.10 -5.75
CA ASP A 48 6.34 11.54 -5.28
C ASP A 48 5.77 10.48 -4.34
N THR A 49 5.08 10.91 -3.31
CA THR A 49 4.49 9.99 -2.33
C THR A 49 3.01 10.27 -2.13
N VAL A 50 2.24 9.21 -1.97
CA VAL A 50 0.88 9.28 -1.46
C VAL A 50 0.77 8.36 -0.26
N GLN A 51 0.34 8.93 0.87
CA GLN A 51 0.11 8.19 2.11
C GLN A 51 -1.39 8.09 2.32
N VAL A 52 -1.91 6.88 2.33
CA VAL A 52 -3.34 6.64 2.53
C VAL A 52 -3.64 6.58 4.03
N HIS A 53 -4.60 7.38 4.48
CA HIS A 53 -5.01 7.45 5.89
C HIS A 53 -6.36 6.76 6.04
N TYR A 54 -6.34 5.45 6.17
CA TYR A 54 -7.55 4.69 6.45
C TYR A 54 -7.64 4.40 7.95
N GLU A 55 -8.84 4.40 8.48
CA GLU A 55 -9.09 4.07 9.87
C GLU A 55 -10.22 3.04 9.94
N TYR A 56 -9.99 1.98 10.70
CA TYR A 56 -10.96 0.92 10.90
C TYR A 56 -11.03 0.60 12.38
N ASP A 57 -12.24 0.38 12.89
CA ASP A 57 -12.45 0.03 14.29
C ASP A 57 -12.26 -1.46 14.54
N ASP A 58 -12.31 -1.86 15.81
CA ASP A 58 -12.12 -3.26 16.19
C ASP A 58 -13.20 -4.17 15.59
N ALA A 59 -14.43 -3.67 15.48
CA ALA A 59 -15.54 -4.43 14.90
C ALA A 59 -15.28 -4.77 13.43
N PHE A 60 -14.62 -3.87 12.70
CA PHE A 60 -14.24 -4.13 11.30
C PHE A 60 -13.39 -5.41 11.19
N PHE A 61 -12.43 -5.60 12.11
CA PHE A 61 -11.51 -6.73 12.07
C PHE A 61 -12.12 -8.05 12.55
N THR A 62 -13.37 -8.05 13.00
CA THR A 62 -14.10 -9.27 13.34
C THR A 62 -14.77 -9.92 12.12
N GLN A 63 -14.78 -9.24 10.99
CA GLN A 63 -15.39 -9.72 9.76
C GLN A 63 -14.53 -10.83 9.11
N ALA A 64 -15.08 -11.49 8.09
CA ALA A 64 -14.32 -12.47 7.33
C ALA A 64 -13.11 -11.81 6.66
N THR A 65 -12.00 -12.54 6.56
CA THR A 65 -10.75 -12.00 5.99
C THR A 65 -10.94 -11.49 4.57
N ALA A 66 -11.76 -12.16 3.76
CA ALA A 66 -12.05 -11.71 2.40
C ALA A 66 -12.76 -10.36 2.40
N THR A 67 -13.71 -10.14 3.32
CA THR A 67 -14.43 -8.87 3.44
C THR A 67 -13.50 -7.74 3.84
N ILE A 68 -12.62 -7.98 4.81
CA ILE A 68 -11.60 -7.02 5.24
C ILE A 68 -10.71 -6.61 4.07
N THR A 69 -10.19 -7.59 3.37
CA THR A 69 -9.27 -7.37 2.24
C THR A 69 -9.94 -6.58 1.11
N GLU A 70 -11.17 -6.95 0.74
CA GLU A 70 -11.92 -6.27 -0.31
C GLU A 70 -12.19 -4.81 0.04
N ARG A 71 -12.55 -4.52 1.29
CA ARG A 71 -12.83 -3.18 1.74
C ARG A 71 -11.59 -2.30 1.71
N ILE A 72 -10.49 -2.80 2.26
CA ILE A 72 -9.23 -2.06 2.26
C ILE A 72 -8.76 -1.81 0.83
N THR A 73 -8.87 -2.82 -0.04
CA THR A 73 -8.48 -2.69 -1.44
C THR A 73 -9.33 -1.64 -2.16
N ALA A 74 -10.63 -1.62 -1.94
CA ALA A 74 -11.51 -0.63 -2.54
C ALA A 74 -11.17 0.79 -2.08
N ASP A 75 -10.93 0.96 -0.79
CA ASP A 75 -10.57 2.27 -0.22
C ASP A 75 -9.25 2.78 -0.79
N VAL A 76 -8.23 1.92 -0.87
CA VAL A 76 -6.93 2.28 -1.41
C VAL A 76 -7.01 2.56 -2.92
N SER A 77 -7.75 1.74 -3.65
CA SER A 77 -7.90 1.92 -5.11
C SER A 77 -8.53 3.27 -5.45
N SER A 78 -9.47 3.76 -4.64
CA SER A 78 -10.07 5.06 -4.86
C SER A 78 -9.05 6.20 -4.80
N VAL A 79 -8.08 6.09 -3.90
CA VAL A 79 -6.99 7.08 -3.76
C VAL A 79 -6.02 6.97 -4.93
N ILE A 80 -5.63 5.75 -5.27
CA ILE A 80 -4.68 5.51 -6.38
C ILE A 80 -5.24 6.08 -7.69
N ASP A 81 -6.51 5.82 -7.97
CA ASP A 81 -7.12 6.31 -9.20
C ASP A 81 -7.08 7.84 -9.28
N GLU A 82 -7.37 8.54 -8.20
CA GLU A 82 -7.32 10.00 -8.18
C GLU A 82 -5.91 10.53 -8.36
N VAL A 83 -4.93 9.91 -7.71
CA VAL A 83 -3.53 10.34 -7.80
C VAL A 83 -2.97 10.09 -9.20
N LEU A 84 -3.33 8.98 -9.83
CA LEU A 84 -2.90 8.69 -11.20
C LEU A 84 -3.51 9.63 -12.22
N GLU A 85 -4.73 10.12 -11.98
CA GLU A 85 -5.34 11.16 -12.83
C GLU A 85 -4.60 12.50 -12.69
N ALA A 86 -4.09 12.80 -11.49
CA ALA A 86 -3.44 14.08 -11.20
C ALA A 86 -1.98 14.13 -11.65
N GLY A 87 -1.35 12.99 -11.90
CA GLY A 87 0.07 12.91 -12.25
C GLY A 87 0.32 11.95 -13.41
N GLN A 88 1.52 12.05 -13.97
CA GLN A 88 1.96 11.14 -15.03
C GLN A 88 3.19 10.39 -14.55
N TYR A 89 3.01 9.11 -14.26
CA TYR A 89 4.07 8.29 -13.70
C TYR A 89 4.50 7.19 -14.66
N GLU A 90 5.79 6.90 -14.68
CA GLU A 90 6.38 5.80 -15.43
C GLU A 90 6.58 4.57 -14.53
N ARG A 91 6.62 4.80 -13.21
CA ARG A 91 6.81 3.75 -12.22
C ARG A 91 5.94 3.99 -11.00
N ILE A 92 5.50 2.89 -10.41
CA ILE A 92 4.81 2.92 -9.12
C ILE A 92 5.52 1.96 -8.19
N LEU A 93 5.89 2.45 -7.01
CA LEU A 93 6.43 1.64 -5.93
C LEU A 93 5.39 1.54 -4.83
N PHE A 94 4.97 0.34 -4.52
CA PHE A 94 4.06 0.11 -3.40
C PHE A 94 4.87 -0.22 -2.15
N TYR A 95 4.56 0.47 -1.07
CA TYR A 95 5.24 0.32 0.21
C TYR A 95 4.18 0.08 1.28
N GLY A 96 3.98 -1.18 1.65
CA GLY A 96 2.91 -1.57 2.55
C GLY A 96 3.41 -2.31 3.79
N LYS A 97 2.73 -2.10 4.91
CA LYS A 97 3.03 -2.76 6.17
C LYS A 97 1.76 -3.37 6.76
N SER A 98 1.84 -4.61 7.22
CA SER A 98 0.76 -5.30 7.93
C SER A 98 -0.54 -5.28 7.10
N ILE A 99 -1.61 -4.65 7.58
CA ILE A 99 -2.88 -4.60 6.82
C ILE A 99 -2.72 -3.88 5.47
N GLY A 100 -1.75 -2.98 5.35
CA GLY A 100 -1.44 -2.33 4.08
C GLY A 100 -0.89 -3.28 3.03
N THR A 101 -0.45 -4.50 3.42
CA THR A 101 0.00 -5.51 2.47
C THR A 101 -1.15 -6.28 1.83
N LEU A 102 -2.35 -6.22 2.40
CA LEU A 102 -3.51 -6.98 1.90
C LEU A 102 -3.92 -6.57 0.48
N PRO A 103 -4.10 -5.27 0.17
CA PRO A 103 -4.42 -4.89 -1.21
C PRO A 103 -3.32 -5.29 -2.19
N LEU A 104 -2.07 -5.28 -1.76
CA LEU A 104 -0.95 -5.65 -2.62
C LEU A 104 -1.08 -7.10 -3.06
N SER A 105 -1.20 -8.01 -2.10
CA SER A 105 -1.33 -9.43 -2.38
C SER A 105 -2.65 -9.79 -3.08
N TYR A 106 -3.74 -9.15 -2.66
CA TYR A 106 -5.07 -9.46 -3.19
C TYR A 106 -5.23 -9.04 -4.65
N ALA A 107 -4.69 -7.88 -5.02
CA ALA A 107 -4.99 -7.30 -6.31
C ALA A 107 -3.76 -6.81 -7.07
N TYR A 108 -2.88 -6.03 -6.43
CA TYR A 108 -1.90 -5.22 -7.17
C TYR A 108 -0.70 -6.00 -7.70
N VAL A 109 -0.28 -7.07 -7.03
CA VAL A 109 0.86 -7.87 -7.49
C VAL A 109 0.55 -8.66 -8.76
N THR A 110 -0.73 -8.95 -9.01
CA THR A 110 -1.16 -9.68 -10.21
C THR A 110 -1.92 -8.82 -11.22
N ALA A 111 -2.21 -7.55 -10.87
CA ALA A 111 -2.88 -6.64 -11.78
C ALA A 111 -2.01 -6.33 -12.99
N GLN A 112 -2.66 -5.97 -14.08
CA GLN A 112 -1.96 -5.51 -15.27
C GLN A 112 -1.77 -4.00 -15.18
N TRP A 113 -0.53 -3.57 -15.29
CA TRP A 113 -0.17 -2.16 -15.18
C TRP A 113 0.45 -1.68 -16.49
N ASP A 114 0.09 -0.47 -16.89
CA ASP A 114 0.69 0.18 -18.07
C ASP A 114 2.07 0.78 -17.77
N VAL A 115 2.50 0.68 -16.52
CA VAL A 115 3.76 1.24 -16.02
C VAL A 115 4.53 0.16 -15.27
N GLU A 116 5.80 0.42 -15.01
CA GLU A 116 6.60 -0.47 -14.16
C GLU A 116 6.12 -0.39 -12.72
N VAL A 117 5.98 -1.53 -12.06
CA VAL A 117 5.61 -1.59 -10.66
C VAL A 117 6.57 -2.48 -9.88
N ALA A 118 6.79 -2.11 -8.63
CA ALA A 118 7.56 -2.90 -7.69
C ALA A 118 6.94 -2.79 -6.30
N PHE A 119 7.26 -3.72 -5.42
CA PHE A 119 6.62 -3.82 -4.11
C PHE A 119 7.64 -3.95 -2.99
N ILE A 120 7.44 -3.20 -1.91
CA ILE A 120 8.11 -3.40 -0.63
C ILE A 120 7.02 -3.83 0.34
N ILE A 121 7.11 -5.06 0.81
CA ILE A 121 6.08 -5.69 1.64
C ILE A 121 6.68 -5.99 3.01
N LEU A 122 6.20 -5.28 4.03
CA LEU A 122 6.72 -5.36 5.38
C LEU A 122 5.72 -6.06 6.29
N THR A 123 6.18 -7.02 7.07
CA THR A 123 5.38 -7.79 8.01
C THR A 123 4.03 -8.22 7.41
N PRO A 124 4.06 -9.01 6.32
CA PRO A 124 2.84 -9.39 5.62
C PRO A 124 1.95 -10.30 6.46
N LEU A 125 0.65 -10.26 6.22
CA LEU A 125 -0.34 -11.08 6.91
C LEU A 125 -0.51 -12.42 6.18
N LEU A 126 0.51 -13.26 6.28
CA LEU A 126 0.58 -14.54 5.55
C LEU A 126 -0.52 -15.53 5.93
N GLN A 127 -1.11 -15.36 7.11
CA GLN A 127 -2.20 -16.19 7.59
C GLN A 127 -3.54 -15.90 6.89
N PHE A 128 -3.66 -14.78 6.18
CA PHE A 128 -4.87 -14.48 5.44
C PHE A 128 -4.98 -15.39 4.22
N GLU A 129 -6.18 -15.91 4.00
CA GLU A 129 -6.45 -16.82 2.88
C GLU A 129 -6.12 -16.16 1.54
N GLY A 130 -5.39 -16.89 0.70
CA GLY A 130 -5.02 -16.43 -0.63
C GLY A 130 -3.82 -15.49 -0.67
N PHE A 131 -3.29 -15.06 0.48
CA PHE A 131 -2.21 -14.08 0.53
C PHE A 131 -0.93 -14.60 -0.16
N THR A 132 -0.46 -15.75 0.28
CA THR A 132 0.78 -16.34 -0.26
C THR A 132 0.63 -16.68 -1.74
N GLU A 133 -0.51 -17.23 -2.12
CA GLU A 133 -0.81 -17.57 -3.52
C GLU A 133 -0.74 -16.33 -4.41
N GLY A 134 -1.25 -15.19 -3.95
CA GLY A 134 -1.17 -13.93 -4.69
C GLY A 134 0.27 -13.51 -4.93
N LEU A 135 1.11 -13.56 -3.91
CA LEU A 135 2.52 -13.21 -4.06
C LEU A 135 3.25 -14.14 -5.02
N LEU A 136 3.00 -15.46 -4.91
CA LEU A 136 3.65 -16.46 -5.76
C LEU A 136 3.20 -16.38 -7.22
N ALA A 137 2.01 -15.87 -7.47
CA ALA A 137 1.48 -15.71 -8.83
C ALA A 137 2.04 -14.49 -9.56
N SER A 138 2.73 -13.60 -8.85
CA SER A 138 3.25 -12.36 -9.42
C SER A 138 4.61 -12.57 -10.08
N ASP A 139 4.82 -11.89 -11.20
CA ASP A 139 6.12 -11.83 -11.89
C ASP A 139 6.85 -10.49 -11.64
N LYS A 140 6.31 -9.65 -10.77
CA LYS A 140 6.84 -8.30 -10.53
C LYS A 140 7.90 -8.29 -9.43
N PRO A 141 8.86 -7.35 -9.48
CA PRO A 141 9.86 -7.22 -8.41
C PRO A 141 9.22 -6.94 -7.07
N MET A 142 9.64 -7.67 -6.04
CA MET A 142 9.16 -7.42 -4.69
C MET A 142 10.25 -7.72 -3.65
N PHE A 143 10.25 -6.92 -2.60
CA PHE A 143 11.12 -7.09 -1.44
C PHE A 143 10.21 -7.35 -0.23
N VAL A 144 10.33 -8.53 0.37
CA VAL A 144 9.46 -8.96 1.46
C VAL A 144 10.28 -9.06 2.74
N VAL A 145 9.84 -8.40 3.79
CA VAL A 145 10.47 -8.45 5.12
C VAL A 145 9.50 -9.10 6.10
N ILE A 146 9.92 -10.21 6.67
CA ILE A 146 9.12 -10.97 7.65
C ILE A 146 9.87 -10.96 8.97
N GLY A 147 9.19 -10.54 10.04
CA GLY A 147 9.73 -10.61 11.38
C GLY A 147 9.64 -12.01 11.94
N THR A 148 10.63 -12.39 12.78
CA THR A 148 10.64 -13.70 13.43
C THR A 148 9.83 -13.74 14.73
N GLU A 149 9.52 -12.57 15.28
CA GLU A 149 8.75 -12.41 16.50
C GLU A 149 7.63 -11.39 16.29
N ASP A 150 6.81 -11.63 15.28
CA ASP A 150 5.68 -10.74 15.02
C ASP A 150 4.59 -10.99 16.03
N GLY A 151 4.44 -10.05 16.87
CA GLY A 151 3.28 -10.00 17.71
C GLY A 151 2.10 -9.40 16.97
#